data_07cbb8f1fe8d97aa5941458f65a65cd2
#
_entry.id   07cbb8f1fe8d97aa5941458f65a65cd2
#
_cell.length_a   1.000
_cell.length_b   1.000
_cell.length_c   1.000
_cell.angle_alpha   90.00
_cell.angle_beta   90.00
_cell.angle_gamma   90.00
#
_symmetry.space_group_name_H-M   'P 1'
#
loop_
_entity.id
_entity.type
_entity.pdbx_description
1 polymer ?
#
loop_
_entity_poly.entity_id
_entity_poly.type
_entity_poly.pdbx_seq_one_letter_code
_entity_poly.pdbx_strand_id
1 'polypeptide(L)'
;MIGLSSWTGRVALAQGGTVIPALTESGLLPPGRHAASMREIREIFVEQAPHADHRRRIFRAFELYSDMIRDILERGTFWVDGGFCSHKAAPPEDLDLAVLIDSSLPLTDKDHERLIPLFTLQGVQAGQPQVWANRVQPMGGLIDSFPVVAGIPEQEEYWDATWSKVKGPDGELVPGAVKGYLEVSW
;
A
#
# COMPACT_ATOMS: atom_id res chain seq x y z
N MET A 1 16.28 56.06 2.82
CA MET A 1 15.44 55.26 3.75
C MET A 1 14.63 54.29 2.90
N ILE A 2 15.05 53.04 2.83
CA ILE A 2 14.38 51.96 2.06
C ILE A 2 13.80 51.02 3.11
N GLY A 3 12.46 50.96 3.16
CA GLY A 3 11.72 50.16 4.11
C GLY A 3 11.82 48.67 3.80
N LEU A 4 12.30 47.88 4.75
CA LEU A 4 12.27 46.44 4.76
C LEU A 4 10.85 45.99 5.16
N SER A 5 10.04 45.51 4.20
CA SER A 5 8.78 44.84 4.49
C SER A 5 9.09 43.40 4.90
N SER A 6 8.84 43.10 6.16
CA SER A 6 8.93 41.77 6.74
C SER A 6 7.85 40.87 6.15
N TRP A 7 8.27 39.86 5.38
CA TRP A 7 7.44 38.78 4.94
C TRP A 7 7.30 37.76 6.09
N THR A 8 6.26 37.87 6.91
CA THR A 8 5.86 36.84 7.85
C THR A 8 4.83 35.91 7.17
N GLY A 9 5.33 35.04 6.33
CA GLY A 9 4.53 33.91 5.84
C GLY A 9 4.26 32.94 7.00
N ARG A 10 3.12 33.05 7.65
CA ARG A 10 2.59 31.98 8.51
C ARG A 10 2.25 30.82 7.61
N VAL A 11 3.08 29.76 7.67
CA VAL A 11 2.64 28.44 7.22
C VAL A 11 1.55 28.02 8.19
N ALA A 12 0.30 28.12 7.76
CA ALA A 12 -0.82 27.52 8.45
C ALA A 12 -0.61 26.00 8.42
N LEU A 13 -0.19 25.42 9.55
CA LEU A 13 -0.32 24.00 9.79
C LEU A 13 -1.83 23.70 9.72
N ALA A 14 -2.26 23.07 8.63
CA ALA A 14 -3.60 22.55 8.49
C ALA A 14 -3.83 21.60 9.68
N GLN A 15 -4.77 21.95 10.54
CA GLN A 15 -5.23 21.08 11.62
C GLN A 15 -5.88 19.85 10.95
N GLY A 16 -5.26 18.69 11.15
CA GLY A 16 -5.54 17.48 10.40
C GLY A 16 -6.92 16.91 10.69
N GLY A 17 -7.84 17.12 9.76
CA GLY A 17 -8.91 16.14 9.54
C GLY A 17 -8.31 14.93 8.81
N THR A 18 -8.76 13.74 9.16
CA THR A 18 -8.41 12.52 8.43
C THR A 18 -8.88 12.64 6.98
N VAL A 19 -7.96 12.40 6.04
CA VAL A 19 -8.29 12.37 4.59
C VAL A 19 -8.97 11.04 4.23
N ILE A 20 -8.69 9.98 5.00
CA ILE A 20 -9.36 8.68 4.84
C ILE A 20 -10.82 8.81 5.29
N PRO A 21 -11.81 8.50 4.42
CA PRO A 21 -13.22 8.57 4.77
C PRO A 21 -13.61 7.54 5.83
N ALA A 22 -14.70 7.78 6.52
CA ALA A 22 -15.28 6.82 7.45
C ALA A 22 -15.56 5.49 6.73
N LEU A 23 -15.25 4.38 7.40
CA LEU A 23 -15.56 3.05 6.88
C LEU A 23 -17.08 2.85 6.82
N THR A 24 -17.53 2.01 5.90
CA THR A 24 -18.89 1.55 5.78
C THR A 24 -19.29 0.71 7.01
N GLU A 25 -20.58 0.44 7.19
CA GLU A 25 -21.06 -0.46 8.25
C GLU A 25 -20.44 -1.87 8.18
N SER A 26 -20.02 -2.31 7.00
CA SER A 26 -19.31 -3.57 6.80
C SER A 26 -17.81 -3.47 7.10
N GLY A 27 -17.32 -2.33 7.55
CA GLY A 27 -15.90 -2.11 7.87
C GLY A 27 -14.98 -1.98 6.66
N LEU A 28 -15.52 -1.63 5.49
CA LEU A 28 -14.78 -1.43 4.25
C LEU A 28 -14.62 0.07 3.95
N LEU A 29 -13.58 0.43 3.21
CA LEU A 29 -13.50 1.76 2.62
C LEU A 29 -14.63 1.97 1.61
N PRO A 30 -15.27 3.15 1.56
CA PRO A 30 -16.19 3.50 0.48
C PRO A 30 -15.51 3.32 -0.88
N PRO A 31 -16.26 3.04 -1.97
CA PRO A 31 -15.67 2.90 -3.31
C PRO A 31 -14.81 4.09 -3.71
N GLY A 32 -13.72 3.81 -4.41
CA GLY A 32 -12.77 4.79 -4.91
C GLY A 32 -11.40 4.71 -4.27
N ARG A 33 -10.49 5.52 -4.78
CA ARG A 33 -9.11 5.66 -4.32
C ARG A 33 -9.01 6.84 -3.36
N HIS A 34 -8.45 6.60 -2.19
CA HIS A 34 -8.41 7.59 -1.11
C HIS A 34 -6.97 7.92 -0.74
N ALA A 35 -6.59 9.20 -0.88
CA ALA A 35 -5.29 9.66 -0.43
C ALA A 35 -5.13 9.42 1.09
N ALA A 36 -3.95 8.97 1.49
CA ALA A 36 -3.66 8.64 2.89
C ALA A 36 -2.20 8.91 3.24
N SER A 37 -1.94 9.24 4.50
CA SER A 37 -0.61 9.23 5.08
C SER A 37 -0.38 7.93 5.86
N MET A 38 0.90 7.55 6.05
CA MET A 38 1.27 6.43 6.91
C MET A 38 0.70 6.57 8.33
N ARG A 39 0.64 7.79 8.85
CA ARG A 39 0.07 8.09 10.17
C ARG A 39 -1.42 7.76 10.24
N GLU A 40 -2.20 8.16 9.24
CA GLU A 40 -3.64 7.89 9.18
C GLU A 40 -3.94 6.41 9.01
N ILE A 41 -3.15 5.71 8.18
CA ILE A 41 -3.24 4.25 8.03
C ILE A 41 -3.02 3.56 9.37
N ARG A 42 -1.98 3.94 10.11
CA ARG A 42 -1.71 3.40 11.44
C ARG A 42 -2.86 3.66 12.41
N GLU A 43 -3.35 4.90 12.46
CA GLU A 43 -4.42 5.28 13.37
C GLU A 43 -5.70 4.46 13.11
N ILE A 44 -6.14 4.38 11.85
CA ILE A 44 -7.41 3.75 11.48
C ILE A 44 -7.28 2.23 11.43
N PHE A 45 -6.26 1.70 10.72
CA PHE A 45 -6.18 0.28 10.41
C PHE A 45 -5.29 -0.54 11.36
N VAL A 46 -4.64 0.10 12.34
CA VAL A 46 -3.91 -0.59 13.40
C VAL A 46 -4.50 -0.30 14.76
N GLU A 47 -4.62 0.98 15.14
CA GLU A 47 -4.95 1.35 16.53
C GLU A 47 -6.46 1.25 16.81
N GLN A 48 -7.30 1.62 15.84
CA GLN A 48 -8.76 1.55 15.94
C GLN A 48 -9.37 0.24 15.39
N ALA A 49 -8.56 -0.60 14.73
CA ALA A 49 -9.04 -1.81 14.10
C ALA A 49 -9.02 -3.03 15.04
N PRO A 50 -9.83 -4.06 14.77
CA PRO A 50 -9.70 -5.36 15.45
C PRO A 50 -8.30 -5.96 15.28
N HIS A 51 -7.83 -6.75 16.25
CA HIS A 51 -6.52 -7.42 16.21
C HIS A 51 -5.31 -6.45 16.13
N ALA A 52 -5.34 -5.35 16.88
CA ALA A 52 -4.33 -4.29 16.83
C ALA A 52 -2.87 -4.77 16.93
N ASP A 53 -2.55 -5.74 17.79
CA ASP A 53 -1.19 -6.27 17.95
C ASP A 53 -0.72 -7.02 16.71
N HIS A 54 -1.59 -7.79 16.08
CA HIS A 54 -1.31 -8.49 14.83
C HIS A 54 -1.10 -7.50 13.68
N ARG A 55 -1.99 -6.52 13.55
CA ARG A 55 -1.91 -5.46 12.54
C ARG A 55 -0.68 -4.57 12.71
N ARG A 56 -0.27 -4.32 13.95
CA ARG A 56 0.97 -3.57 14.25
C ARG A 56 2.21 -4.27 13.71
N ARG A 57 2.24 -5.62 13.72
CA ARG A 57 3.34 -6.39 13.13
C ARG A 57 3.38 -6.23 11.61
N ILE A 58 2.24 -6.32 10.93
CA ILE A 58 2.13 -6.11 9.48
C ILE A 58 2.52 -4.66 9.12
N PHE A 59 2.02 -3.69 9.89
CA PHE A 59 2.31 -2.28 9.62
C PHE A 59 3.80 -1.93 9.80
N ARG A 60 4.48 -2.51 10.78
CA ARG A 60 5.94 -2.35 10.92
C ARG A 60 6.70 -2.95 9.74
N ALA A 61 6.22 -4.06 9.19
CA ALA A 61 6.78 -4.61 7.96
C ALA A 61 6.56 -3.65 6.78
N PHE A 62 5.41 -3.00 6.71
CA PHE A 62 5.12 -1.99 5.68
C PHE A 62 5.98 -0.73 5.84
N GLU A 63 6.20 -0.23 7.06
CA GLU A 63 7.12 0.89 7.30
C GLU A 63 8.52 0.57 6.77
N LEU A 64 9.10 -0.57 7.18
CA LEU A 64 10.43 -0.99 6.73
C LEU A 64 10.46 -1.24 5.21
N TYR A 65 9.46 -1.89 4.66
CA TYR A 65 9.31 -2.11 3.23
C TYR A 65 9.27 -0.78 2.45
N SER A 66 8.49 0.19 2.95
CA SER A 66 8.40 1.52 2.38
C SER A 66 9.76 2.23 2.35
N ASP A 67 10.54 2.14 3.43
CA ASP A 67 11.88 2.71 3.49
C ASP A 67 12.80 2.05 2.45
N MET A 68 12.76 0.72 2.33
CA MET A 68 13.56 -0.01 1.33
C MET A 68 13.21 0.38 -0.12
N ILE A 69 11.93 0.57 -0.44
CA ILE A 69 11.50 1.04 -1.76
C ILE A 69 11.97 2.48 -2.00
N ARG A 70 11.82 3.37 -1.02
CA ARG A 70 12.23 4.79 -1.13
C ARG A 70 13.74 4.98 -1.24
N ASP A 71 14.53 4.07 -0.70
CA ASP A 71 15.99 4.05 -0.89
C ASP A 71 16.42 3.73 -2.33
N ILE A 72 15.49 3.23 -3.16
CA ILE A 72 15.75 2.90 -4.56
C ILE A 72 15.01 3.87 -5.49
N LEU A 73 13.76 4.17 -5.17
CA LEU A 73 12.89 5.01 -5.98
C LEU A 73 12.76 6.40 -5.33
N GLU A 74 13.24 7.43 -6.03
CA GLU A 74 13.18 8.82 -5.56
C GLU A 74 11.75 9.31 -5.30
N ARG A 75 10.80 8.82 -6.10
CA ARG A 75 9.38 9.10 -6.00
C ARG A 75 8.55 7.92 -6.48
N GLY A 76 7.33 7.84 -5.99
CA GLY A 76 6.41 6.79 -6.37
C GLY A 76 5.09 6.87 -5.60
N THR A 77 4.27 5.87 -5.78
CA THR A 77 2.98 5.79 -5.09
C THR A 77 2.71 4.33 -4.71
N PHE A 78 2.26 4.11 -3.49
CA PHE A 78 1.66 2.84 -3.08
C PHE A 78 0.15 2.92 -3.22
N TRP A 79 -0.45 1.95 -3.86
CA TRP A 79 -1.85 1.62 -3.64
C TRP A 79 -1.90 0.49 -2.63
N VAL A 80 -2.61 0.73 -1.52
CA VAL A 80 -2.62 -0.14 -0.34
C VAL A 80 -4.02 -0.71 -0.17
N ASP A 81 -4.12 -2.03 -0.10
CA ASP A 81 -5.40 -2.74 -0.06
C ASP A 81 -5.36 -3.99 0.83
N GLY A 82 -6.22 -4.93 0.53
CA GLY A 82 -6.36 -6.22 1.19
C GLY A 82 -7.21 -6.22 2.44
N GLY A 83 -7.10 -7.32 3.16
CA GLY A 83 -7.76 -7.49 4.46
C GLY A 83 -7.28 -6.47 5.50
N PHE A 84 -6.05 -5.96 5.33
CA PHE A 84 -5.48 -4.95 6.20
C PHE A 84 -6.25 -3.62 6.14
N CYS A 85 -6.72 -3.18 4.97
CA CYS A 85 -7.50 -1.94 4.78
C CYS A 85 -8.99 -2.12 5.08
N SER A 86 -9.32 -2.94 6.10
CA SER A 86 -10.69 -3.17 6.53
C SER A 86 -10.77 -3.43 8.04
N HIS A 87 -11.97 -3.28 8.61
CA HIS A 87 -12.29 -3.67 10.00
C HIS A 87 -13.06 -5.00 10.05
N LYS A 88 -12.74 -5.94 9.14
CA LYS A 88 -13.30 -7.29 9.18
C LYS A 88 -12.95 -8.01 10.48
N ALA A 89 -13.82 -8.93 10.91
CA ALA A 89 -13.63 -9.68 12.16
C ALA A 89 -12.42 -10.61 12.12
N ALA A 90 -12.08 -11.17 10.96
CA ALA A 90 -10.88 -11.99 10.79
C ALA A 90 -9.61 -11.11 10.74
N PRO A 91 -8.49 -11.54 11.36
CA PRO A 91 -7.23 -10.84 11.22
C PRO A 91 -6.75 -10.90 9.76
N PRO A 92 -6.14 -9.82 9.24
CA PRO A 92 -5.49 -9.86 7.92
C PRO A 92 -4.25 -10.77 7.98
N GLU A 93 -3.97 -11.48 6.91
CA GLU A 93 -2.75 -12.32 6.81
C GLU A 93 -1.54 -11.46 6.45
N ASP A 94 -1.72 -10.54 5.53
CA ASP A 94 -0.72 -9.63 4.97
C ASP A 94 -1.34 -8.25 4.65
N LEU A 95 -0.54 -7.42 4.01
CA LEU A 95 -0.94 -6.15 3.43
C LEU A 95 -0.63 -6.20 1.93
N ASP A 96 -1.65 -5.97 1.10
CA ASP A 96 -1.55 -5.98 -0.36
C ASP A 96 -1.09 -4.61 -0.86
N LEU A 97 -0.09 -4.59 -1.76
CA LEU A 97 0.48 -3.38 -2.36
C LEU A 97 0.57 -3.47 -3.87
N ALA A 98 0.16 -2.42 -4.56
CA ALA A 98 0.64 -2.10 -5.89
C ALA A 98 1.62 -0.91 -5.78
N VAL A 99 2.83 -1.09 -6.27
CA VAL A 99 3.88 -0.06 -6.26
C VAL A 99 3.96 0.58 -7.63
N LEU A 100 3.46 1.80 -7.75
CA LEU A 100 3.47 2.56 -9.00
C LEU A 100 4.84 3.22 -9.18
N ILE A 101 5.57 2.71 -10.16
CA ILE A 101 6.93 3.14 -10.49
C ILE A 101 6.87 4.10 -11.68
N ASP A 102 7.37 5.31 -11.49
CA ASP A 102 7.47 6.30 -12.57
C ASP A 102 8.50 5.82 -13.62
N SER A 103 8.02 5.57 -14.84
CA SER A 103 8.87 5.08 -15.94
C SER A 103 9.96 6.07 -16.38
N SER A 104 9.87 7.33 -15.95
CA SER A 104 10.90 8.35 -16.24
C SER A 104 12.09 8.32 -15.26
N LEU A 105 12.03 7.51 -14.19
CA LEU A 105 13.14 7.36 -13.26
C LEU A 105 14.32 6.67 -13.96
N PRO A 106 15.54 7.23 -13.84
CA PRO A 106 16.74 6.67 -14.47
C PRO A 106 17.29 5.47 -13.67
N LEU A 107 16.52 4.37 -13.60
CA LEU A 107 16.90 3.18 -12.85
C LEU A 107 18.03 2.45 -13.55
N THR A 108 19.05 2.05 -12.78
CA THR A 108 20.17 1.22 -13.24
C THR A 108 19.81 -0.27 -13.11
N ASP A 109 20.61 -1.14 -13.76
CA ASP A 109 20.48 -2.59 -13.60
C ASP A 109 20.59 -3.01 -12.12
N LYS A 110 21.45 -2.34 -11.35
CA LYS A 110 21.61 -2.57 -9.92
C LYS A 110 20.33 -2.20 -9.13
N ASP A 111 19.62 -1.15 -9.53
CA ASP A 111 18.35 -0.78 -8.90
C ASP A 111 17.27 -1.81 -9.20
N HIS A 112 17.22 -2.34 -10.43
CA HIS A 112 16.33 -3.46 -10.78
C HIS A 112 16.65 -4.71 -9.95
N GLU A 113 17.93 -5.08 -9.79
CA GLU A 113 18.33 -6.21 -8.93
C GLU A 113 17.91 -6.03 -7.48
N ARG A 114 17.93 -4.80 -6.94
CA ARG A 114 17.47 -4.47 -5.58
C ARG A 114 15.95 -4.51 -5.44
N LEU A 115 15.22 -4.17 -6.50
CA LEU A 115 13.76 -4.15 -6.52
C LEU A 115 13.15 -5.56 -6.58
N ILE A 116 13.75 -6.49 -7.33
CA ILE A 116 13.20 -7.84 -7.52
C ILE A 116 12.78 -8.53 -6.21
N PRO A 117 13.62 -8.60 -5.16
CA PRO A 117 13.24 -9.27 -3.91
C PRO A 117 12.18 -8.54 -3.09
N LEU A 118 11.83 -7.31 -3.48
CA LEU A 118 10.78 -6.52 -2.84
C LEU A 118 9.40 -6.77 -3.47
N PHE A 119 9.31 -7.59 -4.51
CA PHE A 119 8.05 -7.98 -5.12
C PHE A 119 7.72 -9.45 -4.89
N THR A 120 6.44 -9.75 -4.90
CA THR A 120 5.95 -11.11 -4.79
C THR A 120 6.32 -11.91 -6.04
N LEU A 121 7.03 -13.01 -5.84
CA LEU A 121 7.44 -13.93 -6.89
C LEU A 121 6.54 -15.17 -6.88
N GLN A 122 6.16 -15.64 -8.06
CA GLN A 122 5.33 -16.84 -8.23
C GLN A 122 6.14 -17.95 -8.92
N GLY A 123 5.80 -19.20 -8.61
CA GLY A 123 6.42 -20.35 -9.24
C GLY A 123 7.92 -20.47 -8.98
N VAL A 124 8.38 -20.16 -7.78
CA VAL A 124 9.79 -20.12 -7.42
C VAL A 124 10.33 -21.52 -7.12
N GLN A 125 11.42 -21.88 -7.80
CA GLN A 125 12.21 -23.06 -7.46
C GLN A 125 13.55 -22.63 -6.86
N ALA A 126 13.89 -23.14 -5.69
CA ALA A 126 15.11 -22.78 -5.00
C ALA A 126 15.79 -23.97 -4.31
N GLY A 127 17.12 -23.95 -4.29
CA GLY A 127 17.97 -24.74 -3.39
C GLY A 127 18.15 -26.22 -3.69
N GLN A 128 18.87 -26.86 -2.78
CA GLN A 128 19.08 -28.32 -2.69
C GLN A 128 18.74 -28.77 -1.24
N PRO A 129 17.79 -29.66 -1.00
CA PRO A 129 16.89 -30.26 -2.00
C PRO A 129 16.02 -29.21 -2.71
N GLN A 130 15.61 -29.52 -3.93
CA GLN A 130 14.76 -28.62 -4.72
C GLN A 130 13.42 -28.39 -4.00
N VAL A 131 13.15 -27.13 -3.66
CA VAL A 131 11.91 -26.71 -3.02
C VAL A 131 11.13 -25.84 -4.00
N TRP A 132 9.87 -26.19 -4.23
CA TRP A 132 8.93 -25.35 -4.96
C TRP A 132 8.13 -24.50 -3.97
N ALA A 133 8.13 -23.19 -4.20
CA ALA A 133 7.19 -22.29 -3.55
C ALA A 133 6.24 -21.73 -4.61
N ASN A 134 4.95 -21.91 -4.43
CA ASN A 134 3.96 -21.31 -5.34
C ASN A 134 4.05 -19.80 -5.32
N ARG A 135 4.41 -19.22 -4.17
CA ARG A 135 4.50 -17.79 -3.96
C ARG A 135 5.56 -17.47 -2.90
N VAL A 136 6.40 -16.51 -3.16
CA VAL A 136 7.36 -15.95 -2.20
C VAL A 136 7.06 -14.47 -2.06
N GLN A 137 6.61 -14.08 -0.87
CA GLN A 137 6.23 -12.72 -0.54
C GLN A 137 7.33 -12.01 0.23
N PRO A 138 7.53 -10.70 0.03
CA PRO A 138 8.44 -9.89 0.84
C PRO A 138 8.10 -9.92 2.33
N MET A 139 9.06 -9.50 3.15
CA MET A 139 8.90 -9.33 4.60
C MET A 139 8.39 -10.58 5.33
N GLY A 140 8.78 -11.77 4.83
CA GLY A 140 8.38 -13.05 5.44
C GLY A 140 6.88 -13.35 5.31
N GLY A 141 6.24 -12.89 4.23
CA GLY A 141 4.82 -13.11 3.98
C GLY A 141 3.89 -12.06 4.58
N LEU A 142 4.43 -10.99 5.15
CA LEU A 142 3.61 -9.90 5.72
C LEU A 142 3.21 -8.83 4.69
N ILE A 143 3.87 -8.82 3.54
CA ILE A 143 3.60 -7.91 2.42
C ILE A 143 3.39 -8.72 1.16
N ASP A 144 2.33 -8.41 0.42
CA ASP A 144 2.07 -8.92 -0.91
C ASP A 144 2.18 -7.76 -1.90
N SER A 145 3.24 -7.71 -2.69
CA SER A 145 3.62 -6.53 -3.45
C SER A 145 3.78 -6.80 -4.93
N PHE A 146 3.24 -5.90 -5.75
CA PHE A 146 3.23 -6.00 -7.21
C PHE A 146 3.75 -4.70 -7.84
N PRO A 147 4.69 -4.78 -8.81
CA PRO A 147 5.15 -3.61 -9.55
C PRO A 147 4.10 -3.19 -10.59
N VAL A 148 3.88 -1.89 -10.70
CA VAL A 148 3.00 -1.26 -11.70
C VAL A 148 3.75 -0.10 -12.33
N VAL A 149 3.76 0.00 -13.65
CA VAL A 149 4.36 1.14 -14.33
C VAL A 149 3.35 2.29 -14.33
N ALA A 150 3.68 3.37 -13.64
CA ALA A 150 2.82 4.55 -13.57
C ALA A 150 2.64 5.20 -14.96
N GLY A 151 1.41 5.63 -15.26
CA GLY A 151 1.07 6.23 -16.54
C GLY A 151 0.79 5.22 -17.67
N ILE A 152 0.76 3.92 -17.38
CA ILE A 152 0.27 2.88 -18.30
C ILE A 152 -1.18 2.57 -17.96
N PRO A 153 -2.18 3.11 -18.73
CA PRO A 153 -3.60 3.03 -18.37
C PRO A 153 -4.08 1.60 -18.14
N GLU A 154 -3.66 0.66 -18.97
CA GLU A 154 -4.09 -0.73 -18.90
C GLU A 154 -3.63 -1.43 -17.60
N GLN A 155 -2.46 -1.06 -17.07
CA GLN A 155 -1.97 -1.58 -15.80
C GLN A 155 -2.72 -0.95 -14.63
N GLU A 156 -2.88 0.37 -14.66
CA GLU A 156 -3.59 1.08 -13.60
C GLU A 156 -5.07 0.67 -13.54
N GLU A 157 -5.76 0.55 -14.66
CA GLU A 157 -7.15 0.07 -14.74
C GLU A 157 -7.29 -1.37 -14.20
N TYR A 158 -6.34 -2.26 -14.53
CA TYR A 158 -6.34 -3.63 -14.03
C TYR A 158 -6.26 -3.66 -12.49
N TRP A 159 -5.35 -2.89 -11.90
CA TRP A 159 -5.17 -2.86 -10.46
C TRP A 159 -6.29 -2.11 -9.74
N ASP A 160 -6.80 -1.01 -10.30
CA ASP A 160 -7.98 -0.31 -9.80
C ASP A 160 -9.19 -1.25 -9.74
N ALA A 161 -9.46 -1.95 -10.84
CA ALA A 161 -10.53 -2.95 -10.89
C ALA A 161 -10.29 -4.14 -9.94
N THR A 162 -9.04 -4.51 -9.68
CA THR A 162 -8.69 -5.62 -8.79
C THR A 162 -8.86 -5.24 -7.34
N TRP A 163 -8.33 -4.08 -6.94
CA TRP A 163 -8.42 -3.57 -5.56
C TRP A 163 -9.85 -3.15 -5.17
N SER A 164 -10.68 -2.79 -6.16
CA SER A 164 -12.08 -2.43 -5.91
C SER A 164 -13.00 -3.62 -5.64
N LYS A 165 -12.54 -4.88 -5.81
CA LYS A 165 -13.35 -6.07 -5.57
C LYS A 165 -13.48 -6.40 -4.08
N VAL A 166 -14.66 -6.89 -3.70
CA VAL A 166 -14.93 -7.37 -2.33
C VAL A 166 -14.87 -8.89 -2.32
N LYS A 167 -14.08 -9.45 -1.39
CA LYS A 167 -14.09 -10.89 -1.08
C LYS A 167 -14.95 -11.13 0.16
N GLY A 168 -15.83 -12.12 0.06
CA GLY A 168 -16.62 -12.61 1.18
C GLY A 168 -15.78 -13.38 2.22
N PRO A 169 -16.42 -13.87 3.29
CA PRO A 169 -15.75 -14.66 4.34
C PRO A 169 -15.17 -15.98 3.84
N ASP A 170 -15.73 -16.51 2.75
CA ASP A 170 -15.28 -17.73 2.05
C ASP A 170 -14.10 -17.50 1.09
N GLY A 171 -13.67 -16.22 0.94
CA GLY A 171 -12.62 -15.82 0.00
C GLY A 171 -13.12 -15.58 -1.42
N GLU A 172 -14.38 -15.91 -1.73
CA GLU A 172 -14.96 -15.71 -3.06
C GLU A 172 -15.35 -14.24 -3.29
N LEU A 173 -15.36 -13.84 -4.57
CA LEU A 173 -15.78 -12.50 -4.94
C LEU A 173 -17.29 -12.33 -4.75
N VAL A 174 -17.67 -11.22 -4.10
CA VAL A 174 -19.08 -10.83 -3.96
C VAL A 174 -19.52 -10.06 -5.21
N PRO A 175 -20.41 -10.63 -6.05
CA PRO A 175 -20.82 -10.01 -7.30
C PRO A 175 -21.46 -8.65 -7.07
N GLY A 176 -20.99 -7.64 -7.83
CA GLY A 176 -21.52 -6.27 -7.78
C GLY A 176 -21.12 -5.46 -6.54
N ALA A 177 -20.47 -6.06 -5.55
CA ALA A 177 -19.93 -5.33 -4.41
C ALA A 177 -18.60 -4.67 -4.77
N VAL A 178 -18.45 -3.41 -4.37
CA VAL A 178 -17.24 -2.62 -4.59
C VAL A 178 -16.78 -1.97 -3.28
N LYS A 179 -15.47 -1.83 -3.13
CA LYS A 179 -14.82 -1.13 -2.02
C LYS A 179 -13.76 -0.17 -2.53
N GLY A 180 -13.27 0.68 -1.65
CA GLY A 180 -12.11 1.53 -1.93
C GLY A 180 -10.81 0.93 -1.44
N TYR A 181 -9.73 1.63 -1.80
CA TYR A 181 -8.36 1.36 -1.37
C TYR A 181 -7.62 2.68 -1.13
N LEU A 182 -6.40 2.62 -0.58
CA LEU A 182 -5.64 3.79 -0.18
C LEU A 182 -4.52 4.10 -1.18
N GLU A 183 -4.18 5.39 -1.27
CA GLU A 183 -3.07 5.89 -2.07
C GLU A 183 -2.10 6.68 -1.18
N VAL A 184 -0.83 6.28 -1.18
CA VAL A 184 0.25 6.93 -0.43
C VAL A 184 1.36 7.30 -1.39
N SER A 185 1.56 8.59 -1.64
CA SER A 185 2.66 9.09 -2.49
C SER A 185 3.84 9.59 -1.65
N TRP A 186 5.06 9.53 -2.22
CA TRP A 186 6.29 10.07 -1.64
C TRP A 186 7.18 10.75 -2.67
#